data_73291d8c2a2d59dd4b4e23efd595ef1b
#
_entry.id   73291d8c2a2d59dd4b4e23efd595ef1b
#
_cell.length_a   1.000
_cell.length_b   1.000
_cell.length_c   1.000
_cell.angle_alpha   90.00
_cell.angle_beta   90.00
_cell.angle_gamma   90.00
#
_symmetry.space_group_name_H-M   'P 1'
#
loop_
_entity.id
_entity.type
_entity.pdbx_description
1 polymer ?
#
loop_
_entity_poly.entity_id
_entity_poly.type
_entity_poly.pdbx_seq_one_letter_code
_entity_poly.pdbx_strand_id
1 'polypeptide(L)'
;MNTINFDQLFQTLETGVESIAKESLQNYYNEAKADGESALDSMKTNLQNWTAEVENGALTAEDLAFLLKEEGALDEMIALKQAGLAEVQVDKFKAAIISLVVNTLTGLIKV
;
A
#
# COMPACT_ATOMS: atom_id res chain seq x y z
N MET A 1 -16.54 -8.37 -20.11
CA MET A 1 -16.54 -7.40 -19.04
C MET A 1 -15.64 -7.87 -17.91
N ASN A 2 -14.65 -7.07 -17.60
CA ASN A 2 -13.67 -7.46 -16.60
C ASN A 2 -14.03 -6.85 -15.26
N THR A 3 -14.48 -7.71 -14.36
CA THR A 3 -14.70 -7.27 -12.99
C THR A 3 -13.43 -7.54 -12.22
N ILE A 4 -12.90 -6.51 -11.56
CA ILE A 4 -11.70 -6.66 -10.77
C ILE A 4 -12.06 -7.48 -9.54
N ASN A 5 -11.31 -8.59 -9.34
CA ASN A 5 -11.48 -9.38 -8.12
C ASN A 5 -10.66 -8.70 -7.02
N PHE A 6 -11.36 -8.01 -6.14
CA PHE A 6 -10.70 -7.25 -5.09
C PHE A 6 -9.88 -8.14 -4.15
N ASP A 7 -10.35 -9.34 -3.86
CA ASP A 7 -9.60 -10.25 -2.98
C ASP A 7 -8.24 -10.60 -3.57
N GLN A 8 -8.19 -10.86 -4.88
CA GLN A 8 -6.92 -11.13 -5.55
C GLN A 8 -6.05 -9.89 -5.58
N LEU A 9 -6.64 -8.74 -5.81
CA LEU A 9 -5.94 -7.46 -5.80
C LEU A 9 -5.31 -7.23 -4.43
N PHE A 10 -6.08 -7.45 -3.38
CA PHE A 10 -5.60 -7.24 -2.02
C PHE A 10 -4.44 -8.18 -1.70
N GLN A 11 -4.53 -9.45 -2.12
CA GLN A 11 -3.42 -10.39 -1.96
C GLN A 11 -2.18 -9.94 -2.72
N THR A 12 -2.36 -9.37 -3.91
CA THR A 12 -1.24 -8.83 -4.67
C THR A 12 -0.56 -7.69 -3.91
N LEU A 13 -1.35 -6.84 -3.27
CA LEU A 13 -0.81 -5.76 -2.46
C LEU A 13 -0.05 -6.31 -1.25
N GLU A 14 -0.61 -7.31 -0.57
CA GLU A 14 0.07 -7.92 0.57
C GLU A 14 1.40 -8.56 0.16
N THR A 15 1.40 -9.28 -0.94
CA THR A 15 2.62 -9.90 -1.47
C THR A 15 3.65 -8.84 -1.85
N GLY A 16 3.19 -7.73 -2.44
CA GLY A 16 4.08 -6.63 -2.79
C GLY A 16 4.71 -5.97 -1.57
N VAL A 17 3.93 -5.80 -0.50
CA VAL A 17 4.45 -5.27 0.76
C VAL A 17 5.51 -6.20 1.34
N GLU A 18 5.28 -7.50 1.31
CA GLU A 18 6.26 -8.48 1.78
C GLU A 18 7.56 -8.39 0.98
N SER A 19 7.46 -8.25 -0.34
CA SER A 19 8.63 -8.12 -1.20
C SER A 19 9.42 -6.85 -0.89
N ILE A 20 8.72 -5.72 -0.70
CA ILE A 20 9.37 -4.46 -0.35
C ILE A 20 10.08 -4.59 0.99
N ALA A 21 9.41 -5.19 1.97
CA ALA A 21 9.99 -5.38 3.30
C ALA A 21 11.25 -6.23 3.23
N LYS A 22 11.20 -7.31 2.45
CA LYS A 22 12.33 -8.22 2.31
C LYS A 22 13.51 -7.57 1.60
N GLU A 23 13.26 -6.79 0.57
CA GLU A 23 14.32 -6.16 -0.21
C GLU A 23 14.92 -4.93 0.47
N SER A 24 14.06 -4.11 1.07
CA SER A 24 14.47 -2.81 1.59
C SER A 24 14.81 -2.82 3.08
N LEU A 25 14.20 -3.71 3.85
CA LEU A 25 14.32 -3.72 5.29
C LEU A 25 14.55 -5.13 5.82
N GLN A 26 15.58 -5.81 5.29
CA GLN A 26 15.84 -7.21 5.64
C GLN A 26 15.93 -7.46 7.13
N ASN A 27 16.63 -6.58 7.85
CA ASN A 27 16.83 -6.74 9.31
C ASN A 27 15.58 -6.42 10.11
N TYR A 28 14.58 -5.82 9.46
CA TYR A 28 13.32 -5.43 10.08
C TYR A 28 12.14 -6.04 9.33
N TYR A 29 12.39 -7.17 8.67
CA TYR A 29 11.38 -7.78 7.81
C TYR A 29 10.06 -8.06 8.54
N ASN A 30 10.15 -8.66 9.72
CA ASN A 30 8.94 -9.01 10.47
C ASN A 30 8.15 -7.77 10.87
N GLU A 31 8.84 -6.74 11.32
CA GLU A 31 8.20 -5.49 11.72
C GLU A 31 7.62 -4.76 10.52
N ALA A 32 8.37 -4.71 9.42
CA ALA A 32 7.89 -4.07 8.19
C ALA A 32 6.67 -4.78 7.63
N LYS A 33 6.71 -6.11 7.59
CA LYS A 33 5.59 -6.91 7.12
C LYS A 33 4.35 -6.66 7.98
N ALA A 34 4.51 -6.69 9.31
CA ALA A 34 3.41 -6.48 10.24
C ALA A 34 2.79 -5.09 10.06
N ASP A 35 3.64 -4.06 9.98
CA ASP A 35 3.15 -2.69 9.81
C ASP A 35 2.50 -2.48 8.45
N GLY A 36 3.08 -3.03 7.39
CA GLY A 36 2.53 -2.91 6.05
C GLY A 36 1.19 -3.61 5.92
N GLU A 37 1.08 -4.82 6.44
CA GLU A 37 -0.18 -5.56 6.40
C GLU A 37 -1.25 -4.90 7.26
N SER A 38 -0.86 -4.38 8.42
CA SER A 38 -1.79 -3.64 9.27
C SER A 38 -2.33 -2.40 8.57
N ALA A 39 -1.47 -1.66 7.88
CA ALA A 39 -1.88 -0.49 7.13
C ALA A 39 -2.85 -0.86 6.00
N LEU A 40 -2.55 -1.93 5.27
CA LEU A 40 -3.45 -2.40 4.20
C LEU A 40 -4.81 -2.81 4.77
N ASP A 41 -4.82 -3.54 5.88
CA ASP A 41 -6.07 -3.96 6.51
C ASP A 41 -6.90 -2.77 6.96
N SER A 42 -6.26 -1.76 7.53
CA SER A 42 -6.94 -0.55 7.98
C SER A 42 -7.54 0.24 6.82
N MET A 43 -6.91 0.15 5.64
CA MET A 43 -7.38 0.85 4.44
C MET A 43 -8.27 -0.02 3.56
N LYS A 44 -8.55 -1.26 3.94
CA LYS A 44 -9.20 -2.22 3.03
C LYS A 44 -10.49 -1.69 2.41
N THR A 45 -11.36 -1.10 3.22
CA THR A 45 -12.62 -0.55 2.72
C THR A 45 -12.37 0.61 1.76
N ASN A 46 -11.45 1.51 2.11
CA ASN A 46 -11.09 2.62 1.24
C ASN A 46 -10.46 2.12 -0.05
N LEU A 47 -9.58 1.12 0.04
CA LEU A 47 -8.95 0.54 -1.15
C LEU A 47 -9.99 -0.05 -2.10
N GLN A 48 -11.01 -0.70 -1.55
CA GLN A 48 -12.08 -1.26 -2.35
C GLN A 48 -12.84 -0.16 -3.10
N ASN A 49 -13.17 0.92 -2.40
CA ASN A 49 -13.84 2.06 -2.99
C ASN A 49 -12.98 2.75 -4.04
N TRP A 50 -11.71 2.98 -3.72
CA TRP A 50 -10.78 3.64 -4.63
C TRP A 50 -10.52 2.80 -5.87
N THR A 51 -10.48 1.48 -5.73
CA THR A 51 -10.32 0.60 -6.88
C THR A 51 -11.46 0.78 -7.86
N ALA A 52 -12.69 0.82 -7.35
CA ALA A 52 -13.86 1.04 -8.19
C ALA A 52 -13.82 2.42 -8.87
N GLU A 53 -13.37 3.44 -8.13
CA GLU A 53 -13.30 4.80 -8.66
C GLU A 53 -12.20 4.94 -9.71
N VAL A 54 -11.06 4.26 -9.53
CA VAL A 54 -10.02 4.22 -10.55
C VAL A 54 -10.53 3.48 -11.79
N GLU A 55 -11.25 2.39 -11.58
CA GLU A 55 -11.77 1.59 -12.67
C GLU A 55 -12.75 2.38 -13.53
N ASN A 56 -13.60 3.20 -12.91
CA ASN A 56 -14.60 3.98 -13.66
C ASN A 56 -14.10 5.37 -14.09
N GLY A 57 -12.84 5.68 -13.84
CA GLY A 57 -12.23 6.94 -14.26
C GLY A 57 -12.44 8.11 -13.32
N ALA A 58 -13.05 7.89 -12.16
CA ALA A 58 -13.28 8.97 -11.21
C ALA A 58 -12.01 9.39 -10.46
N LEU A 59 -11.03 8.49 -10.33
CA LEU A 59 -9.75 8.80 -9.69
C LEU A 59 -8.61 8.59 -10.67
N THR A 60 -7.69 9.56 -10.72
CA THR A 60 -6.44 9.44 -11.44
C THR A 60 -5.36 8.87 -10.52
N ALA A 61 -4.20 8.52 -11.11
CA ALA A 61 -3.06 8.08 -10.31
C ALA A 61 -2.62 9.16 -9.32
N GLU A 62 -2.65 10.43 -9.72
CA GLU A 62 -2.29 11.54 -8.84
C GLU A 62 -3.26 11.68 -7.68
N ASP A 63 -4.56 11.57 -7.96
CA ASP A 63 -5.59 11.63 -6.93
C ASP A 63 -5.40 10.52 -5.91
N LEU A 64 -5.14 9.31 -6.40
CA LEU A 64 -4.93 8.15 -5.54
C LEU A 64 -3.70 8.32 -4.66
N ALA A 65 -2.60 8.80 -5.23
CA ALA A 65 -1.38 9.04 -4.46
C ALA A 65 -1.64 10.06 -3.35
N PHE A 66 -2.39 11.11 -3.65
CA PHE A 66 -2.73 12.13 -2.66
C PHE A 66 -3.57 11.53 -1.52
N LEU A 67 -4.58 10.74 -1.85
CA LEU A 67 -5.42 10.10 -0.84
C LEU A 67 -4.62 9.16 0.05
N LEU A 68 -3.68 8.42 -0.53
CA LEU A 68 -2.83 7.51 0.25
C LEU A 68 -1.90 8.28 1.19
N LYS A 69 -1.39 9.42 0.77
CA LYS A 69 -0.55 10.25 1.64
C LYS A 69 -1.34 10.81 2.82
N GLU A 70 -2.62 11.09 2.62
CA GLU A 70 -3.48 11.61 3.67
C GLU A 70 -3.97 10.51 4.60
N GLU A 71 -3.79 9.24 4.23
CA GLU A 71 -4.29 8.12 5.01
C GLU A 71 -3.47 7.90 6.26
N GLY A 72 -4.11 8.04 7.41
CA GLY A 72 -3.44 7.93 8.69
C GLY A 72 -2.87 6.55 8.99
N ALA A 73 -3.42 5.51 8.37
CA ALA A 73 -2.94 4.15 8.61
C ALA A 73 -1.48 3.98 8.24
N LEU A 74 -1.03 4.66 7.17
CA LEU A 74 0.37 4.59 6.75
C LEU A 74 1.31 5.35 7.68
N ASP A 75 0.79 6.28 8.45
CA ASP A 75 1.61 7.05 9.37
C ASP A 75 1.92 6.32 10.66
N GLU A 76 1.20 5.25 10.97
CA GLU A 76 1.36 4.55 12.23
C GLU A 76 2.70 3.82 12.33
N MET A 77 2.96 2.85 11.47
CA MET A 77 4.22 2.10 11.41
C MET A 77 4.82 1.79 12.78
N ILE A 78 3.96 1.31 13.69
CA ILE A 78 4.29 1.20 15.12
C ILE A 78 5.44 0.23 15.37
N ALA A 79 5.38 -0.95 14.74
CA ALA A 79 6.40 -1.97 14.99
C ALA A 79 7.78 -1.52 14.52
N LEU A 80 7.86 -0.85 13.37
CA LEU A 80 9.13 -0.32 12.87
C LEU A 80 9.69 0.75 13.77
N LYS A 81 8.83 1.64 14.26
CA LYS A 81 9.26 2.71 15.16
C LYS A 81 9.74 2.14 16.49
N GLN A 82 9.05 1.15 17.03
CA GLN A 82 9.46 0.50 18.28
C GLN A 82 10.75 -0.27 18.12
N ALA A 83 11.01 -0.79 16.93
CA ALA A 83 12.25 -1.49 16.63
C ALA A 83 13.45 -0.54 16.47
N GLY A 84 13.19 0.77 16.44
CA GLY A 84 14.26 1.77 16.35
C GLY A 84 14.66 2.14 14.94
N LEU A 85 13.84 1.82 13.95
CA LEU A 85 14.15 2.16 12.57
C LEU A 85 14.13 3.69 12.40
N ALA A 86 15.14 4.22 11.69
CA ALA A 86 15.24 5.65 11.45
C ALA A 86 14.03 6.17 10.68
N GLU A 87 13.57 7.37 11.04
CA GLU A 87 12.39 7.97 10.43
C GLU A 87 12.50 8.07 8.92
N VAL A 88 13.68 8.39 8.41
CA VAL A 88 13.92 8.48 6.96
C VAL A 88 13.63 7.15 6.28
N GLN A 89 14.02 6.04 6.91
CA GLN A 89 13.78 4.72 6.35
C GLN A 89 12.31 4.33 6.45
N VAL A 90 11.63 4.71 7.53
CA VAL A 90 10.20 4.51 7.67
C VAL A 90 9.46 5.26 6.56
N ASP A 91 9.85 6.50 6.30
CA ASP A 91 9.24 7.31 5.24
C ASP A 91 9.46 6.69 3.86
N LYS A 92 10.65 6.15 3.61
CA LYS A 92 10.91 5.45 2.35
C LYS A 92 10.03 4.22 2.18
N PHE A 93 9.82 3.48 3.26
CA PHE A 93 8.95 2.31 3.22
C PHE A 93 7.51 2.71 2.93
N LYS A 94 7.02 3.78 3.57
CA LYS A 94 5.69 4.33 3.29
C LYS A 94 5.56 4.73 1.83
N ALA A 95 6.56 5.44 1.31
CA ALA A 95 6.54 5.88 -0.09
C ALA A 95 6.51 4.68 -1.04
N ALA A 96 7.23 3.61 -0.71
CA ALA A 96 7.24 2.40 -1.53
C ALA A 96 5.86 1.74 -1.53
N ILE A 97 5.17 1.72 -0.39
CA ILE A 97 3.82 1.17 -0.30
C ILE A 97 2.85 2.02 -1.14
N ILE A 98 2.96 3.34 -1.05
CA ILE A 98 2.12 4.23 -1.86
C ILE A 98 2.32 3.96 -3.35
N SER A 99 3.57 3.85 -3.79
CA SER A 99 3.88 3.55 -5.19
C SER A 99 3.33 2.18 -5.61
N LEU A 100 3.45 1.19 -4.74
CA LEU A 100 2.91 -0.14 -4.99
C LEU A 100 1.40 -0.08 -5.24
N VAL A 101 0.68 0.59 -4.35
CA VAL A 101 -0.78 0.68 -4.46
C VAL A 101 -1.17 1.43 -5.73
N VAL A 102 -0.55 2.59 -5.98
CA VAL A 102 -0.86 3.38 -7.17
C VAL A 102 -0.61 2.57 -8.44
N ASN A 103 0.56 1.94 -8.54
CA ASN A 103 0.91 1.19 -9.74
C ASN A 103 0.02 -0.04 -9.93
N THR A 104 -0.33 -0.71 -8.85
CA THR A 104 -1.17 -1.89 -8.92
C THR A 104 -2.59 -1.53 -9.38
N LEU A 105 -3.18 -0.52 -8.77
CA LEU A 105 -4.54 -0.12 -9.11
C LEU A 105 -4.62 0.47 -10.51
N THR A 106 -3.69 1.35 -10.87
CA THR A 106 -3.72 1.97 -12.20
C THR A 106 -3.34 0.97 -13.29
N GLY A 107 -2.51 -0.01 -12.97
CA GLY A 107 -2.14 -1.06 -13.92
C GLY A 107 -3.32 -1.92 -14.36
N LEU A 108 -4.35 -2.01 -13.54
CA LEU A 108 -5.55 -2.79 -13.88
C LEU A 108 -6.36 -2.15 -15.01
N ILE A 109 -6.16 -0.87 -15.26
CA ILE A 109 -6.95 -0.14 -16.24
C ILE A 109 -6.27 -0.07 -17.58
N LYS A 110 -4.98 -0.29 -17.61
CA LYS A 110 -4.22 -0.32 -18.85
C LYS A 110 -4.37 -1.69 -19.49
N VAL A 111 -5.27 -1.76 -20.38
CA VAL A 111 -5.48 -2.99 -21.12
C VAL A 111 -5.10 -2.76 -22.57
#